data_aaa3e2a72603a74db8e228c46bd72eec
#
_entry.id   aaa3e2a72603a74db8e228c46bd72eec
#
_cell.length_a   1.000
_cell.length_b   1.000
_cell.length_c   1.000
_cell.angle_alpha   90.00
_cell.angle_beta   90.00
_cell.angle_gamma   90.00
#
_symmetry.space_group_name_H-M   'P 1'
#
loop_
_entity.id
_entity.type
_entity.pdbx_description
1 polymer ?
#
loop_
_entity_poly.entity_id
_entity_poly.type
_entity_poly.pdbx_seq_one_letter_code
_entity_poly.pdbx_strand_id
1 'polypeptide(L)'
;MNPFEHSPLGKPSAYIDQYDASLLFPIARALKRAEIGIDGAAPFFGADLWTAFELSWLNLRGKPQVALAHFTVPCETLNIVESKSFKLYLNSFNNTRFANADEVKARLRADVSEAVWRAYERPPALSGLTAPGAAAPASPGAAAPSLRGTQAASATAPAWESRAAAAPTIGVTLLGAELFDREPVHELDGLSLDRLDIECTRYTPAPDLLTVARNEAPVSEVFTSNLLKSNCLVTGQPDWGSVQISYTGDQIEQGGLLQYLVSFRNHNEFHEQCVERIFMDIWTRCKPMKLAVYARYTRRGGLDINPFRTSFPAALPRNVRHARQ
;
A
#
# COMPACT_ATOMS: atom_id res chain seq x y z
N MET A 1 9.13 7.89 20.58
CA MET A 1 8.15 6.84 20.95
C MET A 1 7.67 6.22 19.63
N ASN A 2 7.79 4.92 19.50
CA ASN A 2 7.40 4.22 18.25
C ASN A 2 5.86 4.27 18.14
N PRO A 3 5.26 4.86 17.07
CA PRO A 3 3.81 4.96 16.90
C PRO A 3 3.10 3.59 16.81
N PHE A 4 3.88 2.51 16.67
CA PHE A 4 3.38 1.14 16.55
C PHE A 4 3.40 0.37 17.89
N GLU A 5 3.84 0.98 19.02
CA GLU A 5 3.92 0.32 20.34
C GLU A 5 2.57 -0.22 20.83
N HIS A 6 1.46 0.41 20.42
CA HIS A 6 0.11 -0.01 20.79
C HIS A 6 -0.52 -1.00 19.81
N SER A 7 0.15 -1.30 18.68
CA SER A 7 -0.30 -2.33 17.74
C SER A 7 -0.33 -3.71 18.42
N PRO A 8 -1.31 -4.57 18.09
CA PRO A 8 -1.34 -5.98 18.53
C PRO A 8 -0.23 -6.82 17.88
N LEU A 9 0.44 -6.29 16.87
CA LEU A 9 1.48 -7.00 16.13
C LEU A 9 2.68 -7.31 17.03
N GLY A 10 3.15 -8.56 16.98
CA GLY A 10 4.27 -9.03 17.82
C GLY A 10 3.90 -9.33 19.29
N LYS A 11 2.66 -9.11 19.73
CA LYS A 11 2.19 -9.40 21.09
C LYS A 11 1.32 -10.65 21.13
N PRO A 12 1.26 -11.39 22.26
CA PRO A 12 0.22 -12.38 22.49
C PRO A 12 -1.16 -11.73 22.37
N SER A 13 -2.07 -12.36 21.64
CA SER A 13 -3.43 -11.83 21.44
C SER A 13 -4.44 -12.92 21.68
N ALA A 14 -5.55 -12.59 22.36
CA ALA A 14 -6.71 -13.48 22.46
C ALA A 14 -7.38 -13.57 21.07
N TYR A 15 -7.73 -14.77 20.67
CA TYR A 15 -8.56 -15.02 19.49
C TYR A 15 -10.03 -14.93 19.88
N ILE A 16 -10.58 -13.71 19.79
CA ILE A 16 -12.00 -13.45 20.04
C ILE A 16 -12.78 -14.01 18.85
N ASP A 17 -13.80 -14.82 19.12
CA ASP A 17 -14.64 -15.49 18.14
C ASP A 17 -16.08 -14.95 18.10
N GLN A 18 -16.35 -13.88 18.83
CA GLN A 18 -17.57 -13.09 18.77
C GLN A 18 -17.26 -11.74 18.13
N TYR A 19 -18.13 -11.30 17.24
CA TYR A 19 -17.92 -10.07 16.46
C TYR A 19 -17.53 -8.88 17.34
N ASP A 20 -16.42 -8.24 16.95
CA ASP A 20 -15.88 -7.06 17.61
C ASP A 20 -15.13 -6.16 16.61
N ALA A 21 -15.74 -5.05 16.21
CA ALA A 21 -15.14 -4.06 15.31
C ALA A 21 -13.96 -3.30 15.94
N SER A 22 -13.86 -3.24 17.27
CA SER A 22 -12.79 -2.54 17.98
C SER A 22 -11.42 -3.18 17.82
N LEU A 23 -11.37 -4.39 17.27
CA LEU A 23 -10.14 -5.11 16.95
C LEU A 23 -9.37 -4.48 15.78
N LEU A 24 -10.02 -3.67 14.92
CA LEU A 24 -9.35 -2.99 13.81
C LEU A 24 -8.41 -1.90 14.33
N PHE A 25 -7.14 -1.98 13.95
CA PHE A 25 -6.12 -1.01 14.33
C PHE A 25 -5.68 -0.19 13.11
N PRO A 26 -6.16 1.07 12.96
CA PRO A 26 -5.76 1.95 11.87
C PRO A 26 -4.36 2.52 12.11
N ILE A 27 -3.58 2.66 11.03
CA ILE A 27 -2.24 3.27 11.01
C ILE A 27 -2.24 4.38 9.97
N ALA A 28 -1.93 5.61 10.40
CA ALA A 28 -1.92 6.77 9.50
C ALA A 28 -0.88 6.62 8.37
N ARG A 29 -1.32 6.72 7.12
CA ARG A 29 -0.44 6.68 5.94
C ARG A 29 0.55 7.83 5.92
N ALA A 30 0.14 9.01 6.40
CA ALA A 30 0.96 10.23 6.41
C ALA A 30 2.32 10.04 7.10
N LEU A 31 2.40 9.20 8.14
CA LEU A 31 3.64 8.96 8.88
C LEU A 31 4.77 8.43 7.97
N LYS A 32 4.44 7.48 7.10
CA LYS A 32 5.42 6.86 6.20
C LYS A 32 5.56 7.59 4.88
N ARG A 33 4.49 8.25 4.44
CA ARG A 33 4.51 9.11 3.25
C ARG A 33 5.46 10.27 3.40
N ALA A 34 5.53 10.90 4.58
CA ALA A 34 6.52 11.94 4.86
C ALA A 34 7.97 11.45 4.69
N GLU A 35 8.28 10.18 5.03
CA GLU A 35 9.62 9.60 4.85
C GLU A 35 10.05 9.48 3.37
N ILE A 36 9.10 9.47 2.44
CA ILE A 36 9.33 9.39 0.98
C ILE A 36 9.00 10.70 0.26
N GLY A 37 8.92 11.81 1.02
CA GLY A 37 8.73 13.15 0.47
C GLY A 37 7.30 13.46 0.01
N ILE A 38 6.29 12.76 0.53
CA ILE A 38 4.89 13.04 0.27
C ILE A 38 4.30 13.81 1.45
N ASP A 39 4.19 15.13 1.29
CA ASP A 39 3.53 16.05 2.22
C ASP A 39 2.19 16.47 1.63
N GLY A 40 1.08 15.98 2.22
CA GLY A 40 -0.28 16.25 1.73
C GLY A 40 -0.82 15.18 0.77
N ALA A 41 -1.40 15.59 -0.36
CA ALA A 41 -2.00 14.66 -1.33
C ALA A 41 -0.91 13.84 -2.05
N ALA A 42 -1.13 12.53 -2.13
CA ALA A 42 -0.19 11.66 -2.82
C ALA A 42 -0.23 11.89 -4.35
N PRO A 43 0.93 11.88 -5.04
CA PRO A 43 1.02 12.14 -6.48
C PRO A 43 0.62 10.92 -7.34
N PHE A 44 -0.19 10.03 -6.80
CA PHE A 44 -0.63 8.81 -7.46
C PHE A 44 -2.10 8.50 -7.14
N PHE A 45 -2.68 7.68 -7.99
CA PHE A 45 -3.97 7.01 -7.84
C PHE A 45 -3.75 5.54 -7.51
N GLY A 46 -4.80 4.84 -7.12
CA GLY A 46 -4.77 3.39 -6.97
C GLY A 46 -5.51 2.88 -5.74
N ALA A 47 -5.25 1.65 -5.39
CA ALA A 47 -5.87 0.99 -4.25
C ALA A 47 -4.97 -0.13 -3.70
N ASP A 48 -5.26 -0.54 -2.47
CA ASP A 48 -4.76 -1.77 -1.89
C ASP A 48 -5.83 -2.84 -2.09
N LEU A 49 -5.47 -3.92 -2.78
CA LEU A 49 -6.36 -5.05 -3.07
C LEU A 49 -6.05 -6.15 -2.07
N TRP A 50 -6.99 -6.44 -1.17
CA TRP A 50 -6.81 -7.49 -0.15
C TRP A 50 -7.67 -8.69 -0.45
N THR A 51 -7.17 -9.89 -0.14
CA THR A 51 -7.95 -11.11 -0.14
C THR A 51 -7.85 -11.78 1.22
N ALA A 52 -9.00 -11.98 1.87
CA ALA A 52 -9.12 -12.79 3.06
C ALA A 52 -9.64 -14.19 2.66
N PHE A 53 -8.86 -15.22 2.95
CA PHE A 53 -9.12 -16.61 2.55
C PHE A 53 -9.84 -17.41 3.62
N GLU A 54 -9.92 -16.90 4.84
CA GLU A 54 -10.39 -17.65 6.02
C GLU A 54 -11.64 -17.00 6.63
N LEU A 55 -12.42 -16.21 5.85
CA LEU A 55 -13.65 -15.62 6.37
C LEU A 55 -14.70 -16.72 6.63
N SER A 56 -15.19 -16.75 7.86
CA SER A 56 -16.24 -17.68 8.29
C SER A 56 -17.21 -17.00 9.27
N TRP A 57 -18.46 -17.45 9.28
CA TRP A 57 -19.50 -17.02 10.22
C TRP A 57 -20.55 -18.13 10.40
N LEU A 58 -21.45 -17.98 11.34
CA LEU A 58 -22.58 -18.88 11.51
C LEU A 58 -23.85 -18.31 10.85
N ASN A 59 -24.63 -19.15 10.17
CA ASN A 59 -25.99 -18.78 9.82
C ASN A 59 -26.90 -18.78 11.06
N LEU A 60 -28.15 -18.33 10.94
CA LEU A 60 -29.09 -18.27 12.07
C LEU A 60 -29.33 -19.61 12.75
N ARG A 61 -29.10 -20.72 12.06
CA ARG A 61 -29.26 -22.10 12.58
C ARG A 61 -27.95 -22.64 13.21
N GLY A 62 -26.86 -21.82 13.23
CA GLY A 62 -25.58 -22.22 13.79
C GLY A 62 -24.70 -23.07 12.86
N LYS A 63 -25.08 -23.22 11.57
CA LYS A 63 -24.23 -23.91 10.59
C LYS A 63 -23.16 -22.94 10.08
N PRO A 64 -21.84 -23.31 10.10
CA PRO A 64 -20.78 -22.48 9.53
C PRO A 64 -20.98 -22.20 8.05
N GLN A 65 -20.65 -20.98 7.67
CA GLN A 65 -20.53 -20.50 6.30
C GLN A 65 -19.09 -20.06 6.08
N VAL A 66 -18.55 -20.19 4.88
CA VAL A 66 -17.21 -19.78 4.48
C VAL A 66 -17.25 -18.99 3.19
N ALA A 67 -16.34 -18.03 3.05
CA ALA A 67 -16.20 -17.26 1.82
C ALA A 67 -14.77 -16.76 1.67
N LEU A 68 -14.35 -16.46 0.43
CA LEU A 68 -13.27 -15.51 0.18
C LEU A 68 -13.86 -14.10 0.25
N ALA A 69 -13.12 -13.17 0.85
CA ALA A 69 -13.50 -11.77 0.85
C ALA A 69 -12.44 -10.93 0.15
N HIS A 70 -12.84 -10.22 -0.92
CA HIS A 70 -11.98 -9.29 -1.64
C HIS A 70 -12.32 -7.87 -1.19
N PHE A 71 -11.29 -7.11 -0.82
CA PHE A 71 -11.41 -5.71 -0.43
C PHE A 71 -10.66 -4.84 -1.42
N THR A 72 -11.25 -3.67 -1.73
CA THR A 72 -10.60 -2.62 -2.51
C THR A 72 -10.56 -1.37 -1.64
N VAL A 73 -9.38 -1.04 -1.12
CA VAL A 73 -9.16 0.10 -0.24
C VAL A 73 -8.45 1.20 -1.02
N PRO A 74 -9.10 2.34 -1.32
CA PRO A 74 -8.47 3.42 -2.06
C PRO A 74 -7.19 3.92 -1.39
N CYS A 75 -6.17 4.23 -2.17
CA CYS A 75 -4.90 4.74 -1.65
C CYS A 75 -5.04 6.14 -1.01
N GLU A 76 -6.11 6.85 -1.29
CA GLU A 76 -6.46 8.15 -0.70
C GLU A 76 -6.98 8.08 0.73
N THR A 77 -7.27 6.87 1.25
CA THR A 77 -7.68 6.69 2.66
C THR A 77 -6.63 7.25 3.61
N LEU A 78 -7.10 7.76 4.75
CA LEU A 78 -6.22 8.35 5.77
C LEU A 78 -5.29 7.31 6.41
N ASN A 79 -5.80 6.07 6.54
CA ASN A 79 -5.10 4.99 7.22
C ASN A 79 -5.01 3.74 6.35
N ILE A 80 -4.02 2.90 6.65
CA ILE A 80 -4.04 1.46 6.42
C ILE A 80 -4.59 0.77 7.67
N VAL A 81 -4.98 -0.50 7.57
CA VAL A 81 -5.32 -1.32 8.74
C VAL A 81 -4.18 -2.31 8.99
N GLU A 82 -3.70 -2.38 10.23
CA GLU A 82 -2.65 -3.31 10.62
C GLU A 82 -3.11 -4.77 10.38
N SER A 83 -2.31 -5.57 9.69
CA SER A 83 -2.70 -6.87 9.15
C SER A 83 -3.07 -7.93 10.20
N LYS A 84 -2.41 -7.94 11.37
CA LYS A 84 -2.77 -8.87 12.46
C LYS A 84 -4.10 -8.47 13.10
N SER A 85 -4.32 -7.18 13.30
CA SER A 85 -5.58 -6.64 13.82
C SER A 85 -6.75 -6.99 12.89
N PHE A 86 -6.52 -6.88 11.59
CA PHE A 86 -7.52 -7.26 10.59
C PHE A 86 -7.84 -8.77 10.64
N LYS A 87 -6.84 -9.63 10.80
CA LYS A 87 -7.07 -11.07 10.99
C LYS A 87 -7.85 -11.38 12.26
N LEU A 88 -7.53 -10.71 13.38
CA LEU A 88 -8.28 -10.86 14.63
C LEU A 88 -9.72 -10.40 14.47
N TYR A 89 -9.94 -9.29 13.76
CA TYR A 89 -11.28 -8.80 13.41
C TYR A 89 -12.05 -9.82 12.58
N LEU A 90 -11.47 -10.39 11.52
CA LEU A 90 -12.12 -11.43 10.73
C LEU A 90 -12.40 -12.70 11.56
N ASN A 91 -11.49 -13.09 12.46
CA ASN A 91 -11.69 -14.21 13.37
C ASN A 91 -12.90 -14.01 14.31
N SER A 92 -13.22 -12.78 14.68
CA SER A 92 -14.37 -12.47 15.55
C SER A 92 -15.73 -12.83 14.93
N PHE A 93 -15.78 -13.02 13.62
CA PHE A 93 -17.00 -13.48 12.93
C PHE A 93 -17.30 -14.97 13.14
N ASN A 94 -16.29 -15.81 13.47
CA ASN A 94 -16.34 -17.25 13.39
C ASN A 94 -17.52 -17.89 14.13
N ASN A 95 -17.87 -17.40 15.33
CA ASN A 95 -18.99 -17.89 16.13
C ASN A 95 -20.16 -16.88 16.23
N THR A 96 -20.13 -15.83 15.40
CA THR A 96 -21.22 -14.84 15.31
C THR A 96 -22.24 -15.27 14.26
N ARG A 97 -23.52 -15.09 14.58
CA ARG A 97 -24.62 -15.42 13.67
C ARG A 97 -25.01 -14.23 12.83
N PHE A 98 -25.11 -14.45 11.52
CA PHE A 98 -25.61 -13.48 10.54
C PHE A 98 -26.73 -14.10 9.72
N ALA A 99 -27.70 -13.29 9.31
CA ALA A 99 -28.84 -13.76 8.53
C ALA A 99 -28.43 -14.29 7.14
N ASN A 100 -27.46 -13.62 6.51
CA ASN A 100 -26.97 -13.96 5.17
C ASN A 100 -25.60 -13.32 4.89
N ALA A 101 -25.02 -13.64 3.73
CA ALA A 101 -23.73 -13.09 3.30
C ALA A 101 -23.76 -11.57 3.03
N ASP A 102 -24.92 -11.00 2.64
CA ASP A 102 -25.06 -9.57 2.39
C ASP A 102 -24.93 -8.75 3.69
N GLU A 103 -25.45 -9.28 4.79
CA GLU A 103 -25.28 -8.66 6.12
C GLU A 103 -23.80 -8.67 6.53
N VAL A 104 -23.09 -9.79 6.35
CA VAL A 104 -21.64 -9.89 6.60
C VAL A 104 -20.89 -8.90 5.74
N LYS A 105 -21.19 -8.85 4.43
CA LYS A 105 -20.57 -7.90 3.49
C LYS A 105 -20.81 -6.44 3.88
N ALA A 106 -22.03 -6.10 4.28
CA ALA A 106 -22.37 -4.74 4.71
C ALA A 106 -21.60 -4.35 5.98
N ARG A 107 -21.45 -5.28 6.93
CA ARG A 107 -20.71 -5.11 8.17
C ARG A 107 -19.21 -4.88 7.89
N LEU A 108 -18.59 -5.76 7.11
CA LEU A 108 -17.19 -5.64 6.70
C LEU A 108 -16.93 -4.28 6.01
N ARG A 109 -17.84 -3.87 5.11
CA ARG A 109 -17.73 -2.59 4.41
C ARG A 109 -17.79 -1.40 5.37
N ALA A 110 -18.74 -1.41 6.30
CA ALA A 110 -18.92 -0.32 7.25
C ALA A 110 -17.70 -0.17 8.17
N ASP A 111 -17.28 -1.25 8.82
CA ASP A 111 -16.23 -1.24 9.83
C ASP A 111 -14.86 -0.90 9.23
N VAL A 112 -14.52 -1.50 8.08
CA VAL A 112 -13.25 -1.19 7.41
C VAL A 112 -13.27 0.23 6.86
N SER A 113 -14.41 0.72 6.30
CA SER A 113 -14.53 2.13 5.89
C SER A 113 -14.29 3.08 7.05
N GLU A 114 -14.90 2.81 8.20
CA GLU A 114 -14.68 3.63 9.39
C GLU A 114 -13.19 3.63 9.79
N ALA A 115 -12.55 2.47 9.85
CA ALA A 115 -11.16 2.36 10.26
C ALA A 115 -10.21 3.13 9.33
N VAL A 116 -10.38 3.03 7.99
CA VAL A 116 -9.45 3.64 7.02
C VAL A 116 -9.69 5.15 6.81
N TRP A 117 -10.92 5.66 7.09
CA TRP A 117 -11.25 7.07 6.96
C TRP A 117 -11.26 7.83 8.29
N ARG A 118 -11.16 7.13 9.44
CA ARG A 118 -11.12 7.77 10.74
C ARG A 118 -9.93 8.73 10.82
N ALA A 119 -10.20 10.00 11.17
CA ALA A 119 -9.13 10.95 11.46
C ALA A 119 -8.28 10.43 12.64
N TYR A 120 -6.96 10.49 12.50
CA TYR A 120 -6.05 10.09 13.57
C TYR A 120 -6.10 11.14 14.69
N GLU A 121 -6.82 10.86 15.76
CA GLU A 121 -6.74 11.63 16.99
C GLU A 121 -5.46 11.22 17.74
N ARG A 122 -4.48 12.12 17.75
CA ARG A 122 -3.24 11.91 18.51
C ARG A 122 -3.61 11.71 19.99
N PRO A 123 -3.17 10.61 20.64
CA PRO A 123 -3.45 10.41 22.06
C PRO A 123 -2.99 11.62 22.88
N PRO A 124 -3.74 12.07 23.90
CA PRO A 124 -3.41 13.27 24.68
C PRO A 124 -2.02 13.27 25.33
N ALA A 125 -1.45 12.10 25.59
CA ALA A 125 -0.11 11.93 26.19
C ALA A 125 1.06 12.38 25.30
N LEU A 126 0.83 12.69 24.00
CA LEU A 126 1.88 13.11 23.06
C LEU A 126 1.83 14.61 22.72
N SER A 127 0.86 15.36 23.24
CA SER A 127 0.72 16.80 22.98
C SER A 127 1.73 17.69 23.74
N GLY A 128 2.53 17.12 24.64
CA GLY A 128 3.49 17.84 25.50
C GLY A 128 4.97 17.66 25.16
N LEU A 129 5.34 16.88 24.16
CA LEU A 129 6.72 16.69 23.76
C LEU A 129 7.10 17.66 22.63
N THR A 130 7.60 18.85 23.01
CA THR A 130 8.40 19.67 22.12
C THR A 130 9.69 18.91 21.77
N ALA A 131 10.03 18.88 20.49
CA ALA A 131 11.28 18.27 20.01
C ALA A 131 12.48 18.87 20.76
N PRO A 132 13.47 18.07 21.21
CA PRO A 132 14.66 18.62 21.84
C PRO A 132 15.51 19.36 20.80
N GLY A 133 15.64 20.67 20.98
CA GLY A 133 16.78 21.48 20.61
C GLY A 133 17.24 21.46 19.15
N ALA A 134 16.50 22.12 18.26
CA ALA A 134 17.12 22.74 17.09
C ALA A 134 17.55 24.17 17.50
N ALA A 135 18.85 24.40 17.66
CA ALA A 135 19.41 25.73 17.86
C ALA A 135 19.09 26.62 16.68
N ALA A 136 18.47 27.76 16.96
CA ALA A 136 18.19 28.78 15.95
C ALA A 136 19.50 29.34 15.36
N PRO A 137 19.66 29.46 14.04
CA PRO A 137 20.73 30.27 13.47
C PRO A 137 20.33 31.74 13.54
N ALA A 138 21.30 32.54 13.99
CA ALA A 138 21.22 33.99 14.08
C ALA A 138 20.98 34.63 12.71
N SER A 139 20.09 35.62 12.67
CA SER A 139 19.86 36.48 11.51
C SER A 139 21.04 37.41 11.27
N PRO A 140 21.42 37.67 10.00
CA PRO A 140 21.84 38.99 9.60
C PRO A 140 20.89 39.57 8.55
N GLY A 141 20.45 40.79 8.81
CA GLY A 141 19.66 41.57 7.89
C GLY A 141 20.44 41.97 6.64
N ALA A 142 19.77 41.88 5.50
CA ALA A 142 20.05 42.71 4.33
C ALA A 142 18.81 42.75 3.44
N ALA A 143 18.39 43.94 3.11
CA ALA A 143 17.28 44.25 2.22
C ALA A 143 17.56 43.77 0.80
N ALA A 144 16.62 43.18 0.13
CA ALA A 144 16.63 42.87 -1.30
C ALA A 144 15.64 43.76 -2.06
N PRO A 145 15.96 44.23 -3.28
CA PRO A 145 15.14 45.18 -4.03
C PRO A 145 13.96 44.46 -4.72
N SER A 146 12.83 45.18 -4.77
CA SER A 146 11.62 44.79 -5.49
C SER A 146 11.85 44.74 -7.01
N LEU A 147 11.63 43.61 -7.64
CA LEU A 147 11.43 43.50 -9.08
C LEU A 147 9.94 43.30 -9.36
N ARG A 148 9.36 44.27 -10.06
CA ARG A 148 7.99 44.21 -10.59
C ARG A 148 7.90 43.25 -11.79
N GLY A 149 6.91 42.42 -11.80
CA GLY A 149 6.09 42.08 -12.97
C GLY A 149 6.64 41.14 -14.00
N THR A 150 6.32 39.87 -13.88
CA THR A 150 5.99 39.01 -15.04
C THR A 150 4.78 38.21 -14.66
N GLN A 151 3.73 38.28 -15.50
CA GLN A 151 2.52 37.50 -15.38
C GLN A 151 2.89 36.00 -15.38
N ALA A 152 2.63 35.32 -14.29
CA ALA A 152 2.72 33.87 -14.22
C ALA A 152 1.62 33.29 -15.11
N ALA A 153 2.03 32.50 -16.11
CA ALA A 153 1.14 31.62 -16.84
C ALA A 153 0.42 30.73 -15.81
N SER A 154 -0.91 30.72 -15.85
CA SER A 154 -1.77 29.85 -15.05
C SER A 154 -1.36 28.39 -15.33
N ALA A 155 -0.56 27.81 -14.46
CA ALA A 155 -0.36 26.39 -14.42
C ALA A 155 -1.69 25.78 -13.97
N THR A 156 -2.38 25.09 -14.86
CA THR A 156 -3.53 24.25 -14.50
C THR A 156 -3.06 23.28 -13.43
N ALA A 157 -3.68 23.35 -12.25
CA ALA A 157 -3.44 22.42 -11.17
C ALA A 157 -3.51 20.97 -11.68
N PRO A 158 -2.57 20.10 -11.28
CA PRO A 158 -2.59 18.72 -11.74
C PRO A 158 -3.92 18.05 -11.39
N ALA A 159 -4.39 17.12 -12.23
CA ALA A 159 -5.73 16.50 -12.17
C ALA A 159 -6.08 15.85 -10.81
N TRP A 160 -5.10 15.63 -9.92
CA TRP A 160 -5.31 15.13 -8.57
C TRP A 160 -5.77 16.21 -7.56
N GLU A 161 -5.52 17.52 -7.83
CA GLU A 161 -5.97 18.61 -6.94
C GLU A 161 -7.48 18.87 -7.03
N SER A 162 -8.14 18.45 -8.11
CA SER A 162 -9.59 18.68 -8.30
C SER A 162 -10.49 17.63 -7.63
N ARG A 163 -9.96 16.71 -6.84
CA ARG A 163 -10.68 15.55 -6.28
C ARG A 163 -11.33 15.76 -4.91
N ALA A 164 -11.75 16.97 -4.58
CA ALA A 164 -12.58 17.25 -3.39
C ALA A 164 -14.04 16.76 -3.52
N ALA A 165 -14.29 15.67 -4.25
CA ALA A 165 -15.59 15.03 -4.37
C ALA A 165 -15.63 13.75 -3.53
N ALA A 166 -16.74 13.53 -2.83
CA ALA A 166 -17.08 12.45 -1.90
C ALA A 166 -16.03 11.32 -1.74
N ALA A 167 -15.59 11.09 -0.50
CA ALA A 167 -14.61 10.04 -0.17
C ALA A 167 -14.94 8.71 -0.89
N PRO A 168 -14.01 8.15 -1.67
CA PRO A 168 -14.27 6.91 -2.41
C PRO A 168 -14.61 5.78 -1.42
N THR A 169 -15.71 5.08 -1.67
CA THR A 169 -16.16 4.00 -0.78
C THR A 169 -15.29 2.76 -0.98
N ILE A 170 -15.06 2.00 0.11
CA ILE A 170 -14.37 0.72 0.06
C ILE A 170 -15.23 -0.30 -0.71
N GLY A 171 -14.58 -1.01 -1.64
CA GLY A 171 -15.15 -2.17 -2.29
C GLY A 171 -15.05 -3.42 -1.39
N VAL A 172 -16.15 -4.18 -1.26
CA VAL A 172 -16.12 -5.51 -0.64
C VAL A 172 -16.91 -6.47 -1.51
N THR A 173 -16.31 -7.62 -1.85
CA THR A 173 -16.97 -8.71 -2.58
C THR A 173 -16.74 -10.00 -1.83
N LEU A 174 -17.80 -10.81 -1.65
CA LEU A 174 -17.71 -12.14 -1.08
C LEU A 174 -17.89 -13.18 -2.19
N LEU A 175 -17.04 -14.20 -2.20
CA LEU A 175 -17.18 -15.39 -3.03
C LEU A 175 -17.50 -16.57 -2.10
N GLY A 176 -18.69 -17.11 -2.22
CA GLY A 176 -19.10 -18.32 -1.50
C GLY A 176 -18.39 -19.57 -2.01
N ALA A 177 -18.46 -20.64 -1.23
CA ALA A 177 -17.77 -21.90 -1.53
C ALA A 177 -18.14 -22.50 -2.89
N GLU A 178 -19.32 -22.22 -3.41
CA GLU A 178 -19.81 -22.65 -4.72
C GLU A 178 -19.07 -22.01 -5.91
N LEU A 179 -18.24 -20.99 -5.64
CA LEU A 179 -17.47 -20.25 -6.67
C LEU A 179 -15.96 -20.49 -6.56
N PHE A 180 -15.46 -21.27 -5.60
CA PHE A 180 -14.03 -21.44 -5.35
C PHE A 180 -13.29 -22.09 -6.52
N ASP A 181 -13.94 -22.94 -7.28
CA ASP A 181 -13.40 -23.57 -8.50
C ASP A 181 -13.19 -22.60 -9.65
N ARG A 182 -13.76 -21.39 -9.57
CA ARG A 182 -13.65 -20.33 -10.57
C ARG A 182 -12.55 -19.34 -10.28
N GLU A 183 -11.87 -19.44 -9.12
CA GLU A 183 -10.79 -18.56 -8.76
C GLU A 183 -9.55 -18.87 -9.61
N PRO A 184 -9.15 -17.96 -10.52
CA PRO A 184 -8.02 -18.19 -11.40
C PRO A 184 -6.70 -18.05 -10.65
N VAL A 185 -5.67 -18.71 -11.19
CA VAL A 185 -4.26 -18.45 -10.84
C VAL A 185 -3.56 -17.96 -12.08
N HIS A 186 -2.94 -16.78 -12.01
CA HIS A 186 -2.27 -16.16 -13.16
C HIS A 186 -1.09 -15.32 -12.69
N GLU A 187 0.05 -15.48 -13.34
CA GLU A 187 1.23 -14.65 -13.07
C GLU A 187 1.08 -13.25 -13.67
N LEU A 188 1.89 -12.29 -13.18
CA LEU A 188 1.92 -10.93 -13.73
C LEU A 188 2.51 -10.94 -15.15
N ASP A 189 1.83 -10.26 -16.07
CA ASP A 189 2.31 -10.08 -17.45
C ASP A 189 3.47 -9.10 -17.50
N GLY A 190 4.43 -9.35 -18.40
CA GLY A 190 5.59 -8.49 -18.62
C GLY A 190 6.88 -9.23 -18.86
N LEU A 191 7.93 -8.49 -19.20
CA LEU A 191 9.28 -9.03 -19.35
C LEU A 191 9.87 -9.28 -17.95
N SER A 192 10.17 -10.54 -17.63
CA SER A 192 10.79 -10.91 -16.36
C SER A 192 12.20 -10.38 -16.25
N LEU A 193 12.48 -9.59 -15.22
CA LEU A 193 13.84 -9.17 -14.86
C LEU A 193 14.65 -10.29 -14.22
N ASP A 194 13.99 -11.32 -13.67
CA ASP A 194 14.63 -12.42 -12.94
C ASP A 194 15.54 -13.28 -13.84
N ARG A 195 15.41 -13.10 -15.18
CA ARG A 195 16.29 -13.72 -16.18
C ARG A 195 17.71 -13.15 -16.21
N LEU A 196 17.94 -11.99 -15.60
CA LEU A 196 19.23 -11.31 -15.62
C LEU A 196 20.16 -11.94 -14.58
N ASP A 197 21.33 -12.35 -15.01
CA ASP A 197 22.42 -12.80 -14.13
C ASP A 197 23.27 -11.58 -13.74
N ILE A 198 22.94 -10.98 -12.59
CA ILE A 198 23.56 -9.76 -12.08
C ILE A 198 24.15 -9.95 -10.69
N GLU A 199 25.21 -9.22 -10.37
CA GLU A 199 25.74 -9.15 -9.01
C GLU A 199 24.91 -8.18 -8.16
N CYS A 200 24.53 -8.59 -6.95
CA CYS A 200 23.80 -7.77 -5.98
C CYS A 200 24.59 -7.70 -4.68
N THR A 201 24.95 -6.49 -4.25
CA THR A 201 25.75 -6.25 -3.03
C THR A 201 25.03 -5.38 -2.01
N ARG A 202 23.87 -4.80 -2.37
CA ARG A 202 23.10 -3.87 -1.52
C ARG A 202 21.74 -4.44 -1.19
N TYR A 203 21.40 -4.47 0.10
CA TYR A 203 20.17 -5.08 0.64
C TYR A 203 19.36 -4.12 1.52
N THR A 204 19.58 -2.82 1.36
CA THR A 204 18.75 -1.72 1.87
C THR A 204 18.36 -0.82 0.70
N PRO A 205 17.16 -0.20 0.69
CA PRO A 205 16.67 0.55 -0.45
C PRO A 205 17.71 1.52 -1.04
N ALA A 206 17.99 1.36 -2.31
CA ALA A 206 19.08 2.01 -3.01
C ALA A 206 18.61 2.68 -4.32
N PRO A 207 17.85 3.80 -4.24
CA PRO A 207 17.27 4.46 -5.40
C PRO A 207 18.32 5.03 -6.38
N ASP A 208 19.56 5.18 -5.96
CA ASP A 208 20.69 5.57 -6.83
C ASP A 208 21.05 4.51 -7.87
N LEU A 209 20.62 3.25 -7.71
CA LEU A 209 20.74 2.20 -8.73
C LEU A 209 19.78 2.40 -9.91
N LEU A 210 18.76 3.22 -9.75
CA LEU A 210 17.80 3.54 -10.81
C LEU A 210 18.40 4.55 -11.77
N THR A 211 18.69 4.12 -12.99
CA THR A 211 19.25 4.90 -14.09
C THR A 211 18.42 4.73 -15.36
N VAL A 212 18.53 5.69 -16.25
CA VAL A 212 17.85 5.68 -17.54
C VAL A 212 18.83 5.91 -18.68
N ALA A 213 18.62 5.24 -19.81
CA ALA A 213 19.24 5.58 -21.07
C ALA A 213 18.36 6.62 -21.76
N ARG A 214 18.95 7.74 -22.17
CA ARG A 214 18.22 8.74 -22.94
C ARG A 214 18.02 8.25 -24.37
N ASN A 215 16.78 8.11 -24.76
CA ASN A 215 16.37 7.68 -26.10
C ASN A 215 15.87 8.88 -26.90
N GLU A 216 15.90 8.79 -28.25
CA GLU A 216 15.32 9.79 -29.14
C GLU A 216 13.79 9.87 -29.01
N ALA A 217 13.15 8.77 -28.61
CA ALA A 217 11.72 8.68 -28.37
C ALA A 217 11.46 7.87 -27.08
N PRO A 218 10.39 8.22 -26.32
CA PRO A 218 10.01 7.44 -25.15
C PRO A 218 9.62 6.01 -25.52
N VAL A 219 9.99 5.07 -24.66
CA VAL A 219 9.58 3.67 -24.74
C VAL A 219 8.40 3.39 -23.80
N SER A 220 7.63 2.33 -24.10
CA SER A 220 6.62 1.79 -23.18
C SER A 220 6.97 0.35 -22.88
N GLU A 221 7.26 0.05 -21.62
CA GLU A 221 7.70 -1.26 -21.17
C GLU A 221 6.91 -1.72 -19.95
N VAL A 222 6.80 -3.03 -19.79
CA VAL A 222 6.23 -3.70 -18.62
C VAL A 222 7.23 -4.73 -18.13
N PHE A 223 7.72 -4.54 -16.92
CA PHE A 223 8.65 -5.45 -16.26
C PHE A 223 7.99 -6.18 -15.10
N THR A 224 8.44 -7.40 -14.84
CA THR A 224 8.04 -8.19 -13.68
C THR A 224 9.27 -8.73 -12.94
N SER A 225 9.13 -8.91 -11.63
CA SER A 225 10.10 -9.65 -10.82
C SER A 225 9.41 -10.38 -9.68
N ASN A 226 9.83 -11.61 -9.42
CA ASN A 226 9.42 -12.44 -8.29
C ASN A 226 10.41 -12.33 -7.10
N LEU A 227 11.44 -11.51 -7.23
CA LEU A 227 12.53 -11.40 -6.26
C LEU A 227 12.31 -10.30 -5.21
N LEU A 228 11.20 -9.55 -5.29
CA LEU A 228 10.86 -8.57 -4.26
C LEU A 228 10.68 -9.28 -2.91
N LYS A 229 11.45 -8.84 -1.93
CA LYS A 229 11.37 -9.30 -0.55
C LYS A 229 11.62 -8.11 0.36
N SER A 230 10.72 -7.89 1.28
CA SER A 230 10.89 -6.96 2.41
C SER A 230 10.64 -7.70 3.72
N ASN A 231 10.57 -6.99 4.82
CA ASN A 231 10.19 -7.55 6.12
C ASN A 231 9.05 -6.73 6.72
N CYS A 232 8.25 -7.38 7.51
CA CYS A 232 7.25 -6.71 8.32
C CYS A 232 7.93 -5.69 9.26
N LEU A 233 7.41 -4.46 9.29
CA LEU A 233 7.97 -3.36 10.09
C LEU A 233 8.07 -3.68 11.58
N VAL A 234 7.17 -4.51 12.10
CA VAL A 234 7.05 -4.78 13.54
C VAL A 234 7.68 -6.12 13.95
N THR A 235 7.44 -7.18 13.17
CA THR A 235 7.89 -8.55 13.54
C THR A 235 9.20 -8.96 12.90
N GLY A 236 9.66 -8.24 11.88
CA GLY A 236 10.82 -8.62 11.08
C GLY A 236 10.60 -9.89 10.22
N GLN A 237 9.39 -10.46 10.21
CA GLN A 237 9.08 -11.61 9.35
C GLN A 237 9.20 -11.23 7.87
N PRO A 238 9.70 -12.13 7.00
CA PRO A 238 9.84 -11.85 5.58
C PRO A 238 8.47 -11.72 4.89
N ASP A 239 8.36 -10.71 4.03
CA ASP A 239 7.26 -10.44 3.13
C ASP A 239 7.73 -10.65 1.70
N TRP A 240 7.36 -11.79 1.11
CA TRP A 240 7.70 -12.14 -0.26
C TRP A 240 6.66 -11.59 -1.23
N GLY A 241 7.11 -10.92 -2.29
CA GLY A 241 6.25 -10.33 -3.30
C GLY A 241 6.69 -10.61 -4.72
N SER A 242 5.74 -10.50 -5.64
CA SER A 242 5.98 -10.32 -7.07
C SER A 242 5.57 -8.90 -7.42
N VAL A 243 6.36 -8.20 -8.24
CA VAL A 243 6.10 -6.82 -8.63
C VAL A 243 6.03 -6.69 -10.14
N GLN A 244 5.09 -5.86 -10.60
CA GLN A 244 4.98 -5.41 -11.98
C GLN A 244 5.19 -3.91 -12.02
N ILE A 245 6.03 -3.45 -12.95
CA ILE A 245 6.32 -2.04 -13.20
C ILE A 245 6.02 -1.77 -14.66
N SER A 246 5.03 -0.92 -14.92
CA SER A 246 4.66 -0.47 -16.26
C SER A 246 4.94 1.02 -16.37
N TYR A 247 5.67 1.44 -17.39
CA TYR A 247 6.01 2.85 -17.59
C TYR A 247 6.06 3.25 -19.05
N THR A 248 6.01 4.57 -19.27
CA THR A 248 6.33 5.23 -20.55
C THR A 248 7.29 6.37 -20.26
N GLY A 249 8.44 6.42 -20.94
CA GLY A 249 9.48 7.43 -20.71
C GLY A 249 10.83 7.02 -21.29
N ASP A 250 11.90 7.62 -20.78
CA ASP A 250 13.26 7.16 -21.08
C ASP A 250 13.45 5.72 -20.62
N GLN A 251 14.23 4.93 -21.35
CA GLN A 251 14.42 3.52 -21.07
C GLN A 251 15.14 3.31 -19.72
N ILE A 252 14.48 2.61 -18.81
CA ILE A 252 15.06 2.26 -17.50
C ILE A 252 16.04 1.10 -17.68
N GLU A 253 17.25 1.25 -17.14
CA GLU A 253 18.26 0.21 -17.13
C GLU A 253 17.80 -1.00 -16.32
N GLN A 254 17.61 -2.15 -16.99
CA GLN A 254 17.01 -3.33 -16.40
C GLN A 254 17.83 -3.92 -15.25
N GLY A 255 19.17 -3.92 -15.39
CA GLY A 255 20.07 -4.41 -14.34
C GLY A 255 19.98 -3.57 -13.08
N GLY A 256 20.03 -2.25 -13.22
CA GLY A 256 19.87 -1.30 -12.11
C GLY A 256 18.49 -1.42 -11.44
N LEU A 257 17.43 -1.58 -12.24
CA LEU A 257 16.08 -1.79 -11.72
C LEU A 257 15.97 -3.09 -10.91
N LEU A 258 16.55 -4.20 -11.40
CA LEU A 258 16.55 -5.46 -10.65
C LEU A 258 17.36 -5.35 -9.37
N GLN A 259 18.56 -4.76 -9.41
CA GLN A 259 19.38 -4.52 -8.22
C GLN A 259 18.62 -3.65 -7.19
N TYR A 260 17.90 -2.62 -7.65
CA TYR A 260 17.05 -1.79 -6.79
C TYR A 260 15.96 -2.61 -6.12
N LEU A 261 15.22 -3.45 -6.85
CA LEU A 261 14.17 -4.32 -6.26
C LEU A 261 14.76 -5.29 -5.23
N VAL A 262 15.92 -5.89 -5.53
CA VAL A 262 16.63 -6.79 -4.60
C VAL A 262 17.12 -6.05 -3.36
N SER A 263 17.39 -4.74 -3.45
CA SER A 263 17.86 -3.94 -2.31
C SER A 263 16.85 -3.85 -1.16
N PHE A 264 15.58 -4.15 -1.38
CA PHE A 264 14.57 -4.18 -0.32
C PHE A 264 14.71 -5.37 0.65
N ARG A 265 15.62 -6.30 0.38
CA ARG A 265 15.73 -7.60 1.07
C ARG A 265 15.82 -7.50 2.59
N ASN A 266 16.42 -6.45 3.15
CA ASN A 266 16.52 -6.21 4.59
C ASN A 266 15.72 -4.97 5.05
N HIS A 267 14.84 -4.45 4.17
CA HIS A 267 14.00 -3.30 4.49
C HIS A 267 12.75 -3.71 5.25
N ASN A 268 12.40 -2.96 6.29
CA ASN A 268 11.22 -3.20 7.12
C ASN A 268 10.16 -2.14 6.83
N GLU A 269 9.05 -2.54 6.21
CA GLU A 269 7.96 -1.64 5.86
C GLU A 269 6.65 -2.43 5.67
N PHE A 270 5.48 -1.77 5.73
CA PHE A 270 4.21 -2.39 5.33
C PHE A 270 4.13 -2.49 3.80
N HIS A 271 3.36 -3.45 3.28
CA HIS A 271 3.25 -3.72 1.84
C HIS A 271 2.85 -2.48 1.05
N GLU A 272 1.84 -1.75 1.53
CA GLU A 272 1.31 -0.53 0.90
C GLU A 272 2.38 0.55 0.79
N GLN A 273 3.13 0.74 1.85
CA GLN A 273 4.18 1.76 1.94
C GLN A 273 5.41 1.38 1.11
N CYS A 274 5.75 0.08 1.07
CA CYS A 274 6.83 -0.45 0.23
C CYS A 274 6.55 -0.15 -1.25
N VAL A 275 5.32 -0.37 -1.73
CA VAL A 275 4.93 -0.06 -3.10
C VAL A 275 4.90 1.45 -3.37
N GLU A 276 4.45 2.26 -2.41
CA GLU A 276 4.51 3.73 -2.50
C GLU A 276 5.96 4.22 -2.60
N ARG A 277 6.90 3.65 -1.85
CA ARG A 277 8.33 3.93 -1.94
C ARG A 277 8.89 3.56 -3.32
N ILE A 278 8.61 2.35 -3.81
CA ILE A 278 9.04 1.92 -5.15
C ILE A 278 8.52 2.89 -6.22
N PHE A 279 7.25 3.28 -6.11
CA PHE A 279 6.65 4.24 -7.03
C PHE A 279 7.38 5.60 -6.98
N MET A 280 7.61 6.16 -5.79
CA MET A 280 8.24 7.47 -5.62
C MET A 280 9.71 7.48 -6.04
N ASP A 281 10.45 6.40 -5.76
CA ASP A 281 11.86 6.29 -6.16
C ASP A 281 11.99 6.25 -7.68
N ILE A 282 11.19 5.44 -8.38
CA ILE A 282 11.17 5.39 -9.86
C ILE A 282 10.67 6.73 -10.41
N TRP A 283 9.60 7.29 -9.85
CA TRP A 283 9.04 8.57 -10.29
C TRP A 283 10.06 9.70 -10.20
N THR A 284 10.81 9.76 -9.12
CA THR A 284 11.80 10.81 -8.86
C THR A 284 13.08 10.62 -9.68
N ARG A 285 13.58 9.36 -9.76
CA ARG A 285 14.87 9.06 -10.38
C ARG A 285 14.79 8.93 -11.89
N CYS A 286 13.78 8.22 -12.39
CA CYS A 286 13.62 7.93 -13.82
C CYS A 286 12.73 8.95 -14.54
N LYS A 287 11.90 9.71 -13.82
CA LYS A 287 10.99 10.76 -14.33
C LYS A 287 10.14 10.29 -15.52
N PRO A 288 9.46 9.15 -15.44
CA PRO A 288 8.67 8.65 -16.54
C PRO A 288 7.45 9.56 -16.80
N MET A 289 6.95 9.57 -18.03
CA MET A 289 5.71 10.27 -18.42
C MET A 289 4.47 9.58 -17.81
N LYS A 290 4.53 8.25 -17.68
CA LYS A 290 3.51 7.40 -17.04
C LYS A 290 4.20 6.32 -16.24
N LEU A 291 3.65 6.01 -15.08
CA LEU A 291 4.13 4.94 -14.23
C LEU A 291 2.97 4.23 -13.56
N ALA A 292 3.02 2.91 -13.51
CA ALA A 292 2.20 2.09 -12.63
C ALA A 292 3.07 1.02 -11.96
N VAL A 293 2.88 0.83 -10.65
CA VAL A 293 3.54 -0.19 -9.84
C VAL A 293 2.46 -1.02 -9.15
N TYR A 294 2.52 -2.32 -9.33
CA TYR A 294 1.63 -3.29 -8.72
C TYR A 294 2.44 -4.41 -8.08
N ALA A 295 2.22 -4.66 -6.79
CA ALA A 295 2.84 -5.80 -6.12
C ALA A 295 1.79 -6.79 -5.62
N ARG A 296 2.15 -8.05 -5.66
CA ARG A 296 1.38 -9.16 -5.11
C ARG A 296 2.23 -9.87 -4.07
N TYR A 297 1.80 -9.80 -2.82
CA TYR A 297 2.50 -10.40 -1.69
C TYR A 297 1.92 -11.76 -1.34
N THR A 298 2.78 -12.67 -0.91
CA THR A 298 2.33 -13.97 -0.40
C THR A 298 1.50 -13.76 0.87
N ARG A 299 0.38 -14.49 0.97
CA ARG A 299 -0.49 -14.40 2.15
C ARG A 299 0.24 -14.87 3.41
N ARG A 300 -0.13 -14.25 4.52
CA ARG A 300 0.25 -14.67 5.87
C ARG A 300 -0.99 -14.71 6.76
N GLY A 301 -1.25 -15.87 7.40
CA GLY A 301 -2.43 -16.07 8.25
C GLY A 301 -3.73 -15.78 7.48
N GLY A 302 -3.87 -16.33 6.26
CA GLY A 302 -5.09 -16.25 5.48
C GLY A 302 -5.41 -14.87 4.88
N LEU A 303 -4.46 -13.93 4.84
CA LEU A 303 -4.64 -12.59 4.25
C LEU A 303 -3.48 -12.24 3.32
N ASP A 304 -3.76 -11.78 2.11
CA ASP A 304 -2.82 -11.07 1.25
C ASP A 304 -3.20 -9.60 1.09
N ILE A 305 -2.20 -8.75 0.82
CA ILE A 305 -2.36 -7.31 0.61
C ILE A 305 -1.53 -6.94 -0.62
N ASN A 306 -2.18 -6.46 -1.68
CA ASN A 306 -1.60 -6.27 -3.00
C ASN A 306 -1.80 -4.81 -3.44
N PRO A 307 -0.84 -3.91 -3.15
CA PRO A 307 -0.99 -2.49 -3.47
C PRO A 307 -0.75 -2.21 -4.95
N PHE A 308 -1.57 -1.32 -5.51
CA PHE A 308 -1.44 -0.76 -6.86
C PHE A 308 -1.36 0.76 -6.79
N ARG A 309 -0.35 1.34 -7.46
CA ARG A 309 -0.18 2.80 -7.58
C ARG A 309 0.09 3.17 -9.02
N THR A 310 -0.51 4.26 -9.49
CA THR A 310 -0.34 4.75 -10.87
C THR A 310 -0.35 6.28 -10.94
N SER A 311 0.46 6.86 -11.82
CA SER A 311 0.54 8.32 -12.04
C SER A 311 -0.63 8.89 -12.86
N PHE A 312 -1.53 8.07 -13.37
CA PHE A 312 -2.66 8.46 -14.19
C PHE A 312 -3.92 7.67 -13.80
N PRO A 313 -5.12 8.22 -14.03
CA PRO A 313 -6.35 7.46 -13.81
C PRO A 313 -6.37 6.19 -14.66
N ALA A 314 -6.41 5.03 -14.04
CA ALA A 314 -6.45 3.73 -14.69
C ALA A 314 -7.47 2.81 -14.00
N ALA A 315 -7.94 1.80 -14.74
CA ALA A 315 -8.68 0.71 -14.13
C ALA A 315 -7.78 -0.05 -13.15
N LEU A 316 -8.36 -0.48 -12.02
CA LEU A 316 -7.63 -1.31 -11.08
C LEU A 316 -7.30 -2.67 -11.74
N PRO A 317 -6.12 -3.25 -11.43
CA PRO A 317 -5.80 -4.59 -11.89
C PRO A 317 -6.79 -5.59 -11.30
N ARG A 318 -6.98 -6.70 -12.00
CA ARG A 318 -7.76 -7.81 -11.47
C ARG A 318 -7.08 -8.37 -10.23
N ASN A 319 -7.84 -8.64 -9.18
CA ASN A 319 -7.32 -9.28 -7.98
C ASN A 319 -7.22 -10.81 -8.17
N VAL A 320 -6.38 -11.23 -9.11
CA VAL A 320 -6.11 -12.64 -9.43
C VAL A 320 -4.85 -13.07 -8.72
N ARG A 321 -4.92 -14.17 -7.96
CA ARG A 321 -3.77 -14.67 -7.21
C ARG A 321 -2.70 -15.29 -8.11
N HIS A 322 -1.46 -15.28 -7.63
CA HIS A 322 -0.34 -16.01 -8.21
C HIS A 322 -0.20 -17.41 -7.61
N ALA A 323 0.65 -18.24 -8.23
CA ALA A 323 0.93 -19.58 -7.70
C ALA A 323 1.50 -19.57 -6.28
N ARG A 324 2.20 -18.49 -5.88
CA ARG A 324 2.80 -18.34 -4.53
C ARG A 324 1.87 -17.71 -3.47
N GLN A 325 0.67 -17.29 -3.83
CA GLN A 325 -0.29 -16.66 -2.90
C GLN A 325 -1.29 -17.62 -2.30
#